data_7b0767dfd1e0f3b26c8a914f2180353e
#
_entry.id   7b0767dfd1e0f3b26c8a914f2180353e
#
_cell.length_a   1.000
_cell.length_b   1.000
_cell.length_c   1.000
_cell.angle_alpha   90.00
_cell.angle_beta   90.00
_cell.angle_gamma   90.00
#
_symmetry.space_group_name_H-M   'P 1'
#
loop_
_entity.id
_entity.type
_entity.pdbx_description
1 polymer ?
#
loop_
_entity_poly.entity_id
_entity_poly.type
_entity_poly.pdbx_seq_one_letter_code
_entity_poly.pdbx_strand_id
1 'polypeptide(L)'
;MTIAARGGAALFCAGVADTEAEQAQGLMYRTDLQANEGLLFAPYPPGGEGLREASFWMKNTPTSLDIIFIRPDRTIARVAENTAPFSEAPIASGEPVSAVLEIRGGRAAELGIAEGDIVDWVQPDAAVEGAVEGG
;
A
#
# COMPACT_ATOMS: atom_id res chain seq x y z
N MET A 1 -7.63 0.91 8.27
CA MET A 1 -7.63 0.07 7.08
C MET A 1 -7.62 -1.39 7.49
N THR A 2 -8.41 -2.20 6.86
CA THR A 2 -8.62 -3.58 7.25
C THR A 2 -8.44 -4.50 6.06
N ILE A 3 -7.81 -5.66 6.28
CA ILE A 3 -7.68 -6.69 5.26
C ILE A 3 -8.35 -7.95 5.79
N ALA A 4 -9.32 -8.48 5.02
CA ALA A 4 -9.97 -9.72 5.36
C ALA A 4 -9.09 -10.88 4.91
N ALA A 5 -8.26 -11.36 5.81
CA ALA A 5 -7.29 -12.41 5.55
C ALA A 5 -7.77 -13.74 6.09
N ARG A 6 -7.11 -14.82 5.68
CA ARG A 6 -7.47 -16.16 6.10
C ARG A 6 -7.46 -16.31 7.62
N GLY A 7 -6.52 -15.66 8.29
CA GLY A 7 -6.43 -15.73 9.75
C GLY A 7 -7.37 -14.80 10.49
N GLY A 8 -8.22 -14.07 9.79
CA GLY A 8 -9.13 -13.09 10.36
C GLY A 8 -8.81 -11.70 9.86
N ALA A 9 -9.53 -10.69 10.35
CA ALA A 9 -9.31 -9.32 9.92
C ALA A 9 -7.98 -8.79 10.44
N ALA A 10 -7.18 -8.21 9.56
CA ALA A 10 -5.92 -7.56 9.91
C ALA A 10 -6.11 -6.06 9.83
N LEU A 11 -5.74 -5.34 10.89
CA LEU A 11 -5.94 -3.90 10.98
C LEU A 11 -4.60 -3.18 10.91
N PHE A 12 -4.53 -2.19 10.03
CA PHE A 12 -3.33 -1.37 9.88
C PHE A 12 -3.66 0.11 10.04
N CYS A 13 -2.75 0.83 10.67
CA CYS A 13 -2.78 2.29 10.70
C CYS A 13 -1.92 2.76 9.53
N ALA A 14 -2.55 3.18 8.45
CA ALA A 14 -1.84 3.53 7.23
C ALA A 14 -1.92 5.02 6.96
N GLY A 15 -0.78 5.64 6.71
CA GLY A 15 -0.74 6.96 6.12
C GLY A 15 -1.16 6.84 4.66
N VAL A 16 -1.53 7.96 4.04
CA VAL A 16 -1.96 7.96 2.65
C VAL A 16 -1.00 8.82 1.82
N ALA A 17 -0.46 8.23 0.77
CA ALA A 17 0.34 8.94 -0.23
C ALA A 17 -0.54 9.11 -1.46
N ASP A 18 -1.05 10.32 -1.68
CA ASP A 18 -1.97 10.58 -2.77
C ASP A 18 -1.42 11.60 -3.78
N THR A 19 -0.25 12.16 -3.55
CA THR A 19 0.39 13.04 -4.50
C THR A 19 1.56 12.34 -5.17
N GLU A 20 1.97 12.86 -6.33
CA GLU A 20 3.11 12.30 -7.05
C GLU A 20 4.37 12.31 -6.18
N ALA A 21 4.61 13.41 -5.48
CA ALA A 21 5.79 13.53 -4.64
C ALA A 21 5.77 12.53 -3.48
N GLU A 22 4.61 12.38 -2.83
CA GLU A 22 4.48 11.44 -1.72
C GLU A 22 4.66 10.01 -2.18
N GLN A 23 4.10 9.68 -3.35
CA GLN A 23 4.23 8.33 -3.87
C GLN A 23 5.66 8.03 -4.32
N ALA A 24 6.35 9.04 -4.86
CA ALA A 24 7.75 8.86 -5.24
C ALA A 24 8.63 8.59 -4.04
N GLN A 25 8.37 9.26 -2.92
CA GLN A 25 9.16 9.05 -1.71
C GLN A 25 8.81 7.73 -1.02
N GLY A 26 7.53 7.40 -0.93
CA GLY A 26 7.08 6.18 -0.25
C GLY A 26 7.69 6.09 1.15
N LEU A 27 8.24 4.94 1.47
CA LEU A 27 8.87 4.69 2.77
C LEU A 27 10.39 4.82 2.74
N MET A 28 10.91 5.60 1.79
CA MET A 28 12.35 5.87 1.75
C MET A 28 12.83 6.41 3.09
N TYR A 29 13.99 5.95 3.50
CA TYR A 29 14.69 6.37 4.72
C TYR A 29 14.00 5.98 6.04
N ARG A 30 12.88 5.26 6.00
CA ARG A 30 12.19 4.82 7.21
C ARG A 30 12.88 3.60 7.81
N THR A 31 13.20 3.68 9.09
CA THR A 31 13.83 2.57 9.83
C THR A 31 13.00 2.12 11.00
N ASP A 32 11.87 2.79 11.27
CA ASP A 32 11.07 2.56 12.46
C ASP A 32 9.66 2.09 12.16
N LEU A 33 9.45 1.48 11.02
CA LEU A 33 8.12 1.02 10.59
C LEU A 33 7.62 -0.08 11.53
N GLN A 34 6.47 0.17 12.15
CA GLN A 34 5.89 -0.75 13.12
C GLN A 34 5.08 -1.85 12.43
N ALA A 35 4.81 -2.92 13.17
CA ALA A 35 4.14 -4.11 12.62
C ALA A 35 2.74 -3.81 12.09
N ASN A 36 2.01 -2.88 12.71
CA ASN A 36 0.65 -2.54 12.28
C ASN A 36 0.58 -1.20 11.53
N GLU A 37 1.72 -0.71 11.09
CA GLU A 37 1.83 0.56 10.37
C GLU A 37 2.04 0.30 8.90
N GLY A 38 1.54 1.19 8.05
CA GLY A 38 1.74 1.06 6.61
C GLY A 38 1.60 2.39 5.89
N LEU A 39 1.80 2.35 4.58
CA LEU A 39 1.60 3.50 3.71
C LEU A 39 0.74 3.06 2.54
N LEU A 40 -0.40 3.71 2.36
CA LEU A 40 -1.33 3.42 1.29
C LEU A 40 -1.14 4.43 0.16
N PHE A 41 -0.82 3.92 -1.04
CA PHE A 41 -0.70 4.72 -2.25
C PHE A 41 -2.07 4.67 -2.94
N ALA A 42 -2.87 5.69 -2.74
CA ALA A 42 -4.22 5.73 -3.32
C ALA A 42 -4.63 7.18 -3.56
N PRO A 43 -5.13 7.50 -4.75
CA PRO A 43 -5.22 6.58 -5.89
C PRO A 43 -3.85 6.29 -6.49
N TYR A 44 -3.76 5.21 -7.23
CA TYR A 44 -2.58 4.92 -8.01
C TYR A 44 -3.01 4.68 -9.46
N PRO A 45 -2.48 5.41 -10.43
CA PRO A 45 -1.45 6.45 -10.28
C PRO A 45 -1.98 7.69 -9.56
N PRO A 46 -1.09 8.57 -9.11
CA PRO A 46 -1.52 9.82 -8.46
C PRO A 46 -2.42 10.59 -9.41
N GLY A 47 -3.49 11.17 -8.90
CA GLY A 47 -4.44 11.85 -9.76
C GLY A 47 -5.59 10.96 -10.19
N GLY A 48 -5.44 9.64 -10.09
CA GLY A 48 -6.53 8.70 -10.34
C GLY A 48 -6.93 8.53 -11.80
N GLU A 49 -6.07 8.91 -12.73
CA GLU A 49 -6.42 8.83 -14.14
C GLU A 49 -6.08 7.48 -14.74
N GLY A 50 -7.09 6.67 -14.97
CA GLY A 50 -6.92 5.38 -15.61
C GLY A 50 -6.21 4.38 -14.72
N LEU A 51 -6.23 3.14 -15.14
CA LEU A 51 -5.52 2.08 -14.46
C LEU A 51 -4.23 1.80 -15.19
N ARG A 52 -3.19 1.47 -14.43
CA ARG A 52 -1.94 1.03 -15.05
C ARG A 52 -1.26 0.01 -14.15
N GLU A 53 -0.41 -0.77 -14.76
CA GLU A 53 0.44 -1.67 -14.02
C GLU A 53 1.40 -0.86 -13.18
N ALA A 54 1.56 -1.23 -11.92
CA ALA A 54 2.46 -0.55 -11.01
C ALA A 54 3.84 -1.19 -11.05
N SER A 55 4.87 -0.38 -10.85
CA SER A 55 6.23 -0.86 -10.72
C SER A 55 6.89 -0.07 -9.59
N PHE A 56 7.34 -0.79 -8.58
CA PHE A 56 7.95 -0.21 -7.39
C PHE A 56 9.40 -0.64 -7.29
N TRP A 57 10.16 0.00 -6.46
CA TRP A 57 11.53 -0.41 -6.14
C TRP A 57 11.79 -0.12 -4.65
N MET A 58 12.95 -0.56 -4.19
CA MET A 58 13.36 -0.39 -2.79
C MET A 58 14.50 0.62 -2.65
N LYS A 59 14.66 1.51 -3.63
CA LYS A 59 15.72 2.52 -3.57
C LYS A 59 15.58 3.35 -2.30
N ASN A 60 16.66 3.55 -1.61
CA ASN A 60 16.73 4.34 -0.37
C ASN A 60 15.77 3.84 0.72
N THR A 61 15.38 2.58 0.65
CA THR A 61 14.42 2.00 1.59
C THR A 61 15.13 0.92 2.41
N PRO A 62 15.52 1.24 3.65
CA PRO A 62 16.30 0.33 4.47
C PRO A 62 15.51 -0.80 5.11
N THR A 63 14.18 -0.67 5.17
CA THR A 63 13.33 -1.66 5.80
C THR A 63 12.73 -2.58 4.75
N SER A 64 12.85 -3.91 4.93
CA SER A 64 12.16 -4.87 4.07
C SER A 64 10.66 -4.65 4.16
N LEU A 65 9.98 -4.73 3.04
CA LEU A 65 8.54 -4.46 2.95
C LEU A 65 7.80 -5.62 2.31
N ASP A 66 6.51 -5.73 2.65
CA ASP A 66 5.56 -6.48 1.86
C ASP A 66 4.78 -5.45 1.06
N ILE A 67 4.78 -5.57 -0.25
CA ILE A 67 4.11 -4.63 -1.15
C ILE A 67 2.85 -5.30 -1.67
N ILE A 68 1.70 -4.75 -1.30
CA ILE A 68 0.40 -5.33 -1.61
C ILE A 68 -0.26 -4.50 -2.71
N PHE A 69 -0.42 -5.10 -3.88
CA PHE A 69 -1.03 -4.44 -5.04
C PHE A 69 -2.53 -4.73 -5.05
N ILE A 70 -3.35 -3.68 -5.18
CA ILE A 70 -4.80 -3.77 -4.96
C ILE A 70 -5.56 -3.38 -6.22
N ARG A 71 -6.48 -4.25 -6.64
CA ARG A 71 -7.34 -4.02 -7.80
C ARG A 71 -8.42 -2.99 -7.51
N PRO A 72 -9.06 -2.44 -8.53
CA PRO A 72 -10.17 -1.49 -8.32
C PRO A 72 -11.32 -2.05 -7.50
N ASP A 73 -11.52 -3.36 -7.54
CA ASP A 73 -12.60 -3.99 -6.77
C ASP A 73 -12.18 -4.29 -5.33
N ARG A 74 -11.02 -3.79 -4.90
CA ARG A 74 -10.49 -3.92 -3.55
C ARG A 74 -9.95 -5.31 -3.23
N THR A 75 -9.78 -6.18 -4.22
CA THR A 75 -9.13 -7.47 -3.98
C THR A 75 -7.62 -7.33 -4.25
N ILE A 76 -6.84 -8.17 -3.57
CA ILE A 76 -5.38 -8.14 -3.72
C ILE A 76 -4.98 -8.86 -5.00
N ALA A 77 -4.26 -8.14 -5.87
CA ALA A 77 -3.75 -8.70 -7.12
C ALA A 77 -2.46 -9.48 -6.90
N ARG A 78 -1.60 -8.99 -6.01
CA ARG A 78 -0.30 -9.60 -5.75
C ARG A 78 0.24 -9.11 -4.43
N VAL A 79 0.98 -9.98 -3.73
CA VAL A 79 1.76 -9.60 -2.56
C VAL A 79 3.23 -9.90 -2.87
N ALA A 80 4.06 -8.86 -2.92
CA ALA A 80 5.50 -9.04 -3.06
C ALA A 80 6.08 -9.04 -1.65
N GLU A 81 6.43 -10.23 -1.15
CA GLU A 81 6.83 -10.41 0.23
C GLU A 81 8.32 -10.23 0.44
N ASN A 82 8.67 -9.66 1.58
CA ASN A 82 10.07 -9.57 2.04
C ASN A 82 11.01 -8.99 0.97
N THR A 83 10.65 -7.83 0.46
CA THR A 83 11.46 -7.19 -0.58
C THR A 83 12.85 -6.87 -0.04
N ALA A 84 13.84 -6.92 -0.92
CA ALA A 84 15.22 -6.69 -0.52
C ALA A 84 15.47 -5.19 -0.28
N PRO A 85 15.91 -4.80 0.92
CA PRO A 85 16.22 -3.40 1.18
C PRO A 85 17.23 -2.84 0.17
N PHE A 86 17.04 -1.58 -0.17
CA PHE A 86 17.91 -0.82 -1.08
C PHE A 86 17.94 -1.32 -2.53
N SER A 87 17.23 -2.38 -2.86
CA SER A 87 17.24 -2.90 -4.23
C SER A 87 16.56 -1.91 -5.19
N GLU A 88 17.15 -1.72 -6.35
CA GLU A 88 16.55 -0.89 -7.40
C GLU A 88 15.91 -1.74 -8.49
N ALA A 89 15.84 -3.05 -8.29
CA ALA A 89 15.16 -3.92 -9.23
C ALA A 89 13.66 -3.66 -9.21
N PRO A 90 13.00 -3.65 -10.37
CA PRO A 90 11.58 -3.36 -10.41
C PRO A 90 10.75 -4.49 -9.79
N ILE A 91 9.71 -4.09 -9.07
CA ILE A 91 8.73 -5.01 -8.49
C ILE A 91 7.39 -4.64 -9.10
N ALA A 92 6.91 -5.46 -10.02
CA ALA A 92 5.73 -5.13 -10.80
C ALA A 92 4.47 -5.73 -10.21
N SER A 93 3.34 -5.04 -10.40
CA SER A 93 2.05 -5.58 -9.98
C SER A 93 1.61 -6.76 -10.83
N GLY A 94 2.05 -6.81 -12.07
CA GLY A 94 1.67 -7.88 -13.00
C GLY A 94 0.34 -7.64 -13.70
N GLU A 95 -0.43 -6.66 -13.24
CA GLU A 95 -1.70 -6.27 -13.85
C GLU A 95 -2.04 -4.85 -13.40
N PRO A 96 -2.96 -4.17 -14.10
CA PRO A 96 -3.36 -2.82 -13.69
C PRO A 96 -3.98 -2.82 -12.30
N VAL A 97 -3.59 -1.86 -11.46
CA VAL A 97 -4.08 -1.74 -10.09
C VAL A 97 -4.47 -0.30 -9.80
N SER A 98 -5.25 -0.09 -8.75
CA SER A 98 -5.73 1.23 -8.38
C SER A 98 -5.18 1.71 -7.04
N ALA A 99 -4.52 0.86 -6.29
CA ALA A 99 -3.90 1.23 -5.02
C ALA A 99 -2.79 0.26 -4.68
N VAL A 100 -1.90 0.69 -3.80
CA VAL A 100 -0.81 -0.16 -3.31
C VAL A 100 -0.61 0.11 -1.82
N LEU A 101 -0.49 -0.94 -1.03
CA LEU A 101 -0.21 -0.81 0.40
C LEU A 101 1.15 -1.40 0.71
N GLU A 102 2.01 -0.61 1.37
CA GLU A 102 3.31 -1.10 1.85
C GLU A 102 3.23 -1.29 3.35
N ILE A 103 3.62 -2.47 3.82
CA ILE A 103 3.68 -2.80 5.25
C ILE A 103 5.05 -3.45 5.52
N ARG A 104 5.35 -3.65 6.80
CA ARG A 104 6.63 -4.24 7.19
C ARG A 104 6.76 -5.67 6.64
N GLY A 105 7.93 -6.00 6.14
CA GLY A 105 8.18 -7.32 5.55
C GLY A 105 7.89 -8.45 6.53
N GLY A 106 7.26 -9.51 6.03
CA GLY A 106 6.88 -10.67 6.82
C GLY A 106 5.49 -10.61 7.41
N ARG A 107 4.85 -9.43 7.45
CA ARG A 107 3.53 -9.30 8.06
C ARG A 107 2.45 -10.02 7.27
N ALA A 108 2.55 -10.02 5.93
CA ALA A 108 1.55 -10.70 5.13
C ALA A 108 1.53 -12.20 5.45
N ALA A 109 2.69 -12.81 5.54
CA ALA A 109 2.78 -14.23 5.88
C ALA A 109 2.28 -14.50 7.30
N GLU A 110 2.64 -13.64 8.26
CA GLU A 110 2.20 -13.80 9.64
C GLU A 110 0.69 -13.75 9.78
N LEU A 111 0.03 -12.90 8.97
CA LEU A 111 -1.39 -12.68 9.07
C LEU A 111 -2.21 -13.49 8.07
N GLY A 112 -1.55 -14.22 7.19
CA GLY A 112 -2.24 -15.01 6.18
C GLY A 112 -2.84 -14.16 5.06
N ILE A 113 -2.25 -13.00 4.80
CA ILE A 113 -2.72 -12.11 3.72
C ILE A 113 -2.25 -12.66 2.38
N ALA A 114 -3.16 -12.80 1.43
CA ALA A 114 -2.87 -13.41 0.14
C ALA A 114 -3.66 -12.78 -0.99
N GLU A 115 -3.29 -13.15 -2.22
CA GLU A 115 -4.02 -12.72 -3.40
C GLU A 115 -5.49 -13.11 -3.25
N GLY A 116 -6.36 -12.20 -3.69
CA GLY A 116 -7.80 -12.41 -3.60
C GLY A 116 -8.44 -11.92 -2.32
N ASP A 117 -7.65 -11.64 -1.29
CA ASP A 117 -8.21 -11.09 -0.05
C ASP A 117 -8.75 -9.70 -0.31
N ILE A 118 -9.69 -9.27 0.51
CA ILE A 118 -10.38 -7.99 0.35
C ILE A 118 -9.76 -6.96 1.28
N VAL A 119 -9.46 -5.78 0.73
CA VAL A 119 -8.89 -4.66 1.48
C VAL A 119 -9.91 -3.56 1.58
N ASP A 120 -10.12 -3.03 2.77
CA ASP A 120 -11.11 -1.99 3.00
C ASP A 120 -10.47 -0.79 3.70
N TRP A 121 -10.77 0.40 3.20
CA TRP A 121 -10.31 1.64 3.81
C TRP A 121 -11.23 2.77 3.40
N VAL A 122 -11.21 3.83 4.22
CA VAL A 122 -11.88 5.08 3.89
C VAL A 122 -10.79 6.08 3.55
N GLN A 123 -10.73 6.51 2.29
CA GLN A 123 -9.72 7.46 1.88
C GLN A 123 -10.23 8.87 2.14
N PRO A 124 -9.49 9.67 2.94
CA PRO A 124 -9.89 11.05 3.14
C PRO A 124 -9.75 11.82 1.84
N ASP A 125 -10.69 12.70 1.57
CA ASP A 125 -10.60 13.57 0.43
C ASP A 125 -10.98 14.98 0.84
N ALA A 126 -10.71 15.92 -0.03
CA ALA A 126 -10.90 17.33 0.31
C ALA A 126 -12.35 17.66 0.64
N ALA A 127 -13.28 17.03 -0.04
CA ALA A 127 -14.68 17.32 0.21
C ALA A 127 -15.10 16.84 1.59
N VAL A 128 -14.66 15.66 1.95
CA VAL A 128 -14.96 15.12 3.27
C VAL A 128 -14.31 15.96 4.35
N GLU A 129 -13.07 16.25 4.16
CA GLU A 129 -12.35 17.05 5.13
C GLU A 129 -12.98 18.40 5.31
N GLY A 130 -13.30 19.04 4.21
CA GLY A 130 -13.93 20.34 4.29
C GLY A 130 -15.24 20.28 5.05
N ALA A 131 -16.00 19.28 4.82
CA ALA A 131 -17.26 19.12 5.51
C ALA A 131 -17.06 18.92 7.00
N VAL A 132 -16.09 18.15 7.34
CA VAL A 132 -15.81 17.85 8.72
C VAL A 132 -15.26 19.04 9.44
N GLU A 133 -14.44 19.77 8.78
CA GLU A 133 -13.83 20.86 9.45
C GLU A 133 -14.73 21.95 9.64
N GLY A 134 -15.57 22.09 8.69
CA GLY A 134 -16.56 23.04 8.87
C GLY A 134 -17.12 22.76 10.18
N GLY A 135 -16.86 21.65 10.42
CA GLY A 135 -17.09 21.34 11.79
C GLY A 135 -15.79 21.29 12.03
#